data_d2fcd903c394373b37933f01af31a088
#
_entry.id   d2fcd903c394373b37933f01af31a088
#
_cell.length_a   1.000
_cell.length_b   1.000
_cell.length_c   1.000
_cell.angle_alpha   90.00
_cell.angle_beta   90.00
_cell.angle_gamma   90.00
#
_symmetry.space_group_name_H-M   'P 1'
#
loop_
_entity.id
_entity.type
_entity.pdbx_description
1 polymer ?
#
loop_
_entity_poly.entity_id
_entity_poly.type
_entity_poly.pdbx_seq_one_letter_code
_entity_poly.pdbx_strand_id
1 'polypeptide(L)'
;MKKSDVLIIGSGISGLFAACVAADAGKKVQILSYGAGTLTIGGGIIDVLGYTDRGKPVEDPLQAIDKASPKHPYAKVGSQTVKKALETFLSITASEGFPYIGSPAKNQWLPTAIGNFKPTCLVPRTMDTRALLDAENILVVG
;
A
#
# COMPACT_ATOMS: atom_id res chain seq x y z
N MET A 1 -6.44 33.55 10.25
CA MET A 1 -5.89 32.27 9.70
C MET A 1 -5.92 31.21 10.81
N LYS A 2 -6.46 30.03 10.54
CA LYS A 2 -6.36 28.91 11.49
C LYS A 2 -4.90 28.46 11.52
N LYS A 3 -4.27 28.46 12.69
CA LYS A 3 -2.91 27.94 12.87
C LYS A 3 -2.96 26.40 12.80
N SER A 4 -2.17 25.79 11.94
CA SER A 4 -1.90 24.36 11.89
C SER A 4 -0.48 24.08 12.36
N ASP A 5 -0.27 22.91 12.96
CA ASP A 5 1.07 22.44 13.36
C ASP A 5 1.79 21.81 12.17
N VAL A 6 1.00 21.22 11.25
CA VAL A 6 1.49 20.54 10.04
C VAL A 6 0.66 20.98 8.84
N LEU A 7 1.33 21.40 7.78
CA LEU A 7 0.74 21.68 6.48
C LEU A 7 1.25 20.61 5.49
N ILE A 8 0.34 19.90 4.86
CA ILE A 8 0.63 18.89 3.85
C ILE A 8 0.18 19.41 2.48
N ILE A 9 1.05 19.33 1.50
CA ILE A 9 0.76 19.72 0.12
C ILE A 9 0.59 18.45 -0.71
N GLY A 10 -0.63 18.23 -1.20
CA GLY A 10 -1.04 17.06 -1.98
C GLY A 10 -1.92 16.09 -1.19
N SER A 11 -2.93 15.53 -1.88
CA SER A 11 -3.90 14.56 -1.35
C SER A 11 -3.77 13.17 -1.98
N GLY A 12 -2.59 12.81 -2.46
CA GLY A 12 -2.25 11.43 -2.80
C GLY A 12 -2.08 10.58 -1.54
N ILE A 13 -1.90 9.25 -1.70
CA ILE A 13 -1.77 8.31 -0.58
C ILE A 13 -0.73 8.75 0.44
N SER A 14 0.43 9.23 0.00
CA SER A 14 1.52 9.66 0.89
C SER A 14 1.11 10.85 1.76
N GLY A 15 0.43 11.86 1.17
CA GLY A 15 -0.04 13.02 1.89
C GLY A 15 -1.15 12.69 2.88
N LEU A 16 -2.12 11.89 2.46
CA LEU A 16 -3.23 11.45 3.31
C LEU A 16 -2.73 10.58 4.47
N PHE A 17 -1.84 9.64 4.22
CA PHE A 17 -1.27 8.80 5.26
C PHE A 17 -0.43 9.61 6.26
N ALA A 18 0.38 10.55 5.77
CA ALA A 18 1.13 11.47 6.63
C ALA A 18 0.19 12.32 7.50
N ALA A 19 -0.95 12.75 6.96
CA ALA A 19 -1.97 13.48 7.71
C ALA A 19 -2.57 12.64 8.83
N CYS A 20 -2.92 11.39 8.56
CA CYS A 20 -3.44 10.45 9.56
C CYS A 20 -2.42 10.27 10.71
N VAL A 21 -1.16 9.98 10.37
CA VAL A 21 -0.09 9.78 11.37
C VAL A 21 0.15 11.03 12.21
N ALA A 22 0.13 12.22 11.60
CA ALA A 22 0.30 13.46 12.33
C ALA A 22 -0.91 13.78 13.23
N ALA A 23 -2.13 13.53 12.76
CA ALA A 23 -3.34 13.72 13.54
C ALA A 23 -3.41 12.77 14.74
N ASP A 24 -3.05 11.50 14.55
CA ASP A 24 -2.92 10.49 15.60
C ASP A 24 -1.91 10.92 16.69
N ALA A 25 -0.86 11.64 16.29
CA ALA A 25 0.10 12.26 17.21
C ALA A 25 -0.40 13.57 17.86
N GLY A 26 -1.70 13.88 17.74
CA GLY A 26 -2.34 15.05 18.34
C GLY A 26 -2.02 16.38 17.64
N LYS A 27 -1.49 16.36 16.41
CA LYS A 27 -1.17 17.58 15.66
C LYS A 27 -2.39 18.12 14.92
N LYS A 28 -2.49 19.44 14.84
CA LYS A 28 -3.46 20.13 13.98
C LYS A 28 -2.94 20.12 12.55
N VAL A 29 -3.56 19.27 11.71
CA VAL A 29 -3.13 19.07 10.32
C VAL A 29 -4.02 19.85 9.36
N GLN A 30 -3.40 20.45 8.36
CA GLN A 30 -4.07 21.05 7.21
C GLN A 30 -3.53 20.42 5.93
N ILE A 31 -4.42 20.02 5.03
CA ILE A 31 -4.04 19.51 3.71
C ILE A 31 -4.43 20.57 2.67
N LEU A 32 -3.47 20.93 1.83
CA LEU A 32 -3.68 21.76 0.65
C LEU A 32 -3.54 20.89 -0.59
N SER A 33 -4.58 20.82 -1.42
CA SER A 33 -4.58 20.01 -2.63
C SER A 33 -5.26 20.76 -3.79
N TYR A 34 -4.75 20.55 -4.98
CA TYR A 34 -5.36 21.03 -6.21
C TYR A 34 -6.47 20.08 -6.72
N GLY A 35 -6.42 18.80 -6.35
CA GLY A 35 -7.37 17.77 -6.76
C GLY A 35 -7.27 16.52 -5.92
N ALA A 36 -8.02 15.48 -6.27
CA ALA A 36 -8.17 14.25 -5.50
C ALA A 36 -6.93 13.32 -5.50
N GLY A 37 -5.87 13.66 -6.25
CA GLY A 37 -4.71 12.79 -6.42
C GLY A 37 -5.02 11.52 -7.22
N THR A 38 -4.08 10.57 -7.23
CA THR A 38 -4.18 9.34 -8.03
C THR A 38 -4.94 8.20 -7.35
N LEU A 39 -5.36 8.35 -6.09
CA LEU A 39 -6.10 7.30 -5.36
C LEU A 39 -7.41 6.91 -6.03
N THR A 40 -8.09 7.89 -6.63
CA THR A 40 -9.41 7.68 -7.29
C THR A 40 -9.32 6.91 -8.60
N ILE A 41 -8.14 6.83 -9.21
CA ILE A 41 -7.90 6.14 -10.48
C ILE A 41 -6.98 4.93 -10.34
N GLY A 42 -6.42 4.72 -9.16
CA GLY A 42 -5.59 3.56 -8.86
C GLY A 42 -6.43 2.36 -8.44
N GLY A 43 -5.92 1.14 -8.66
CA GLY A 43 -6.57 -0.09 -8.19
C GLY A 43 -6.59 -0.27 -6.66
N GLY A 44 -6.02 0.68 -5.91
CA GLY A 44 -5.96 0.63 -4.44
C GLY A 44 -4.99 -0.41 -3.86
N ILE A 45 -4.25 -1.11 -4.70
CA ILE A 45 -3.28 -2.12 -4.26
C ILE A 45 -2.03 -1.46 -3.66
N ILE A 46 -1.41 -2.13 -2.69
CA ILE A 46 -0.16 -1.69 -2.06
C ILE A 46 0.95 -2.66 -2.43
N ASP A 47 1.85 -2.20 -3.27
CA ASP A 47 3.07 -2.90 -3.62
C ASP A 47 4.22 -2.35 -2.78
N VAL A 48 5.04 -3.23 -2.20
CA VAL A 48 6.26 -2.86 -1.47
C VAL A 48 7.46 -3.16 -2.34
N LEU A 49 8.12 -4.29 -2.15
CA LEU A 49 9.24 -4.74 -2.95
C LEU A 49 8.84 -6.03 -3.66
N GLY A 50 8.38 -5.93 -4.90
CA GLY A 50 7.88 -7.07 -5.68
C GLY A 50 8.97 -7.83 -6.41
N TYR A 51 10.05 -7.15 -6.80
CA TYR A 51 11.14 -7.72 -7.59
C TYR A 51 12.50 -7.25 -7.08
N THR A 52 13.49 -8.11 -7.23
CA THR A 52 14.90 -7.74 -7.04
C THR A 52 15.40 -6.89 -8.22
N ASP A 53 16.58 -6.26 -8.08
CA ASP A 53 17.24 -5.52 -9.17
C ASP A 53 17.48 -6.36 -10.43
N ARG A 54 17.46 -7.69 -10.32
CA ARG A 54 17.62 -8.64 -11.43
C ARG A 54 16.28 -9.15 -11.97
N GLY A 55 15.15 -8.54 -11.58
CA GLY A 55 13.82 -8.91 -12.04
C GLY A 55 13.28 -10.22 -11.45
N LYS A 56 13.89 -10.80 -10.42
CA LYS A 56 13.37 -11.99 -9.75
C LYS A 56 12.27 -11.60 -8.79
N PRO A 57 11.13 -12.32 -8.75
CA PRO A 57 10.07 -12.09 -7.78
C PRO A 57 10.58 -12.20 -6.34
N VAL A 58 10.06 -11.35 -5.49
CA VAL A 58 10.31 -11.33 -4.05
C VAL A 58 9.11 -11.93 -3.32
N GLU A 59 9.34 -12.97 -2.54
CA GLU A 59 8.29 -13.60 -1.73
C GLU A 59 8.07 -12.82 -0.42
N ASP A 60 9.15 -12.53 0.31
CA ASP A 60 9.14 -11.75 1.56
C ASP A 60 9.76 -10.37 1.33
N PRO A 61 8.94 -9.31 1.19
CA PRO A 61 9.44 -7.97 0.93
C PRO A 61 10.22 -7.38 2.11
N LEU A 62 9.89 -7.72 3.38
CA LEU A 62 10.61 -7.21 4.53
C LEU A 62 12.02 -7.79 4.60
N GLN A 63 12.16 -9.09 4.38
CA GLN A 63 13.48 -9.73 4.31
C GLN A 63 14.31 -9.20 3.13
N ALA A 64 13.66 -8.92 2.00
CA ALA A 64 14.34 -8.37 0.84
C ALA A 64 14.82 -6.92 1.08
N ILE A 65 14.06 -6.13 1.85
CA ILE A 65 14.47 -4.79 2.28
C ILE A 65 15.73 -4.85 3.14
N ASP A 66 15.80 -5.79 4.07
CA ASP A 66 16.98 -5.96 4.96
C ASP A 66 18.24 -6.36 4.18
N LYS A 67 18.08 -6.99 3.03
CA LYS A 67 19.17 -7.40 2.12
C LYS A 67 19.43 -6.39 0.99
N ALA A 68 18.63 -5.34 0.89
CA ALA A 68 18.74 -4.35 -0.18
C ALA A 68 19.99 -3.49 -0.03
N SER A 69 20.46 -2.94 -1.16
CA SER A 69 21.55 -1.97 -1.14
C SER A 69 21.24 -0.80 -0.19
N PRO A 70 22.21 -0.30 0.60
CA PRO A 70 22.03 0.87 1.45
C PRO A 70 21.54 2.13 0.71
N LYS A 71 21.71 2.18 -0.59
CA LYS A 71 21.21 3.27 -1.46
C LYS A 71 19.72 3.13 -1.78
N HIS A 72 19.14 1.95 -1.59
CA HIS A 72 17.73 1.69 -1.89
C HIS A 72 16.83 2.50 -0.92
N PRO A 73 15.75 3.15 -1.40
CA PRO A 73 14.86 3.95 -0.55
C PRO A 73 14.32 3.19 0.66
N TYR A 74 13.89 1.95 0.47
CA TYR A 74 13.39 1.12 1.57
C TYR A 74 14.47 0.74 2.60
N ALA A 75 15.72 0.53 2.18
CA ALA A 75 16.81 0.27 3.11
C ALA A 75 17.10 1.47 4.03
N LYS A 76 16.89 2.71 3.53
CA LYS A 76 17.02 3.93 4.34
C LYS A 76 15.93 4.06 5.38
N VAL A 77 14.73 3.56 5.10
CA VAL A 77 13.57 3.59 6.01
C VAL A 77 13.62 2.43 7.00
N GLY A 78 14.10 1.27 6.56
CA GLY A 78 14.19 0.03 7.32
C GLY A 78 12.90 -0.80 7.29
N SER A 79 13.05 -2.13 7.29
CA SER A 79 11.94 -3.08 7.20
C SER A 79 10.93 -2.93 8.34
N GLN A 80 11.39 -2.65 9.56
CA GLN A 80 10.52 -2.47 10.72
C GLN A 80 9.61 -1.24 10.59
N THR A 81 10.13 -0.13 10.04
CA THR A 81 9.32 1.07 9.80
C THR A 81 8.29 0.82 8.70
N VAL A 82 8.69 0.13 7.63
CA VAL A 82 7.77 -0.28 6.54
C VAL A 82 6.67 -1.18 7.09
N LYS A 83 7.02 -2.20 7.89
CA LYS A 83 6.06 -3.09 8.54
C LYS A 83 5.05 -2.32 9.37
N LYS A 84 5.53 -1.45 10.27
CA LYS A 84 4.67 -0.62 11.13
C LYS A 84 3.74 0.28 10.31
N ALA A 85 4.23 0.89 9.23
CA ALA A 85 3.42 1.72 8.35
C ALA A 85 2.29 0.92 7.69
N LEU A 86 2.57 -0.29 7.21
CA LEU A 86 1.57 -1.16 6.60
C LEU A 86 0.54 -1.67 7.64
N GLU A 87 0.97 -2.01 8.85
CA GLU A 87 0.08 -2.38 9.95
C GLU A 87 -0.85 -1.22 10.34
N THR A 88 -0.32 0.01 10.40
CA THR A 88 -1.11 1.22 10.62
C THR A 88 -2.13 1.44 9.50
N PHE A 89 -1.71 1.28 8.24
CA PHE A 89 -2.61 1.36 7.09
C PHE A 89 -3.75 0.33 7.16
N LEU A 90 -3.44 -0.93 7.48
CA LEU A 90 -4.42 -2.00 7.66
C LEU A 90 -5.43 -1.67 8.77
N SER A 91 -4.96 -1.12 9.89
CA SER A 91 -5.81 -0.70 10.99
C SER A 91 -6.77 0.42 10.58
N ILE A 92 -6.26 1.47 9.92
CA ILE A 92 -7.08 2.60 9.46
C ILE A 92 -8.14 2.13 8.46
N THR A 93 -7.75 1.37 7.44
CA THR A 93 -8.68 0.93 6.40
C THR A 93 -9.74 -0.03 6.95
N ALA A 94 -9.38 -0.88 7.89
CA ALA A 94 -10.34 -1.78 8.54
C ALA A 94 -11.36 -1.01 9.39
N SER A 95 -10.93 0.00 10.16
CA SER A 95 -11.84 0.83 10.98
C SER A 95 -12.83 1.64 10.15
N GLU A 96 -12.45 1.99 8.93
CA GLU A 96 -13.31 2.73 7.97
C GLU A 96 -14.18 1.81 7.09
N GLY A 97 -14.20 0.50 7.35
CA GLY A 97 -15.01 -0.45 6.60
C GLY A 97 -14.44 -0.86 5.23
N PHE A 98 -13.18 -0.54 4.96
CA PHE A 98 -12.45 -0.93 3.73
C PHE A 98 -11.30 -1.89 4.05
N PRO A 99 -11.59 -3.13 4.49
CA PRO A 99 -10.54 -4.06 4.88
C PRO A 99 -9.67 -4.45 3.69
N TYR A 100 -8.36 -4.47 3.94
CA TYR A 100 -7.35 -5.01 3.06
C TYR A 100 -6.96 -6.42 3.51
N ILE A 101 -6.50 -7.22 2.57
CA ILE A 101 -5.96 -8.56 2.80
C ILE A 101 -4.52 -8.64 2.29
N GLY A 102 -3.77 -9.59 2.82
CA GLY A 102 -2.36 -9.78 2.55
C GLY A 102 -1.52 -9.64 3.82
N SER A 103 -0.22 -9.55 3.66
CA SER A 103 0.73 -9.49 4.76
C SER A 103 1.92 -8.58 4.40
N PRO A 104 2.41 -7.75 5.34
CA PRO A 104 3.65 -7.03 5.16
C PRO A 104 4.88 -7.90 4.87
N ALA A 105 4.85 -9.17 5.30
CA ALA A 105 5.97 -10.10 5.17
C ALA A 105 5.81 -11.12 4.03
N LYS A 106 4.72 -11.02 3.23
CA LYS A 106 4.49 -12.00 2.17
C LYS A 106 3.78 -11.36 0.99
N ASN A 107 4.43 -11.33 -0.17
CA ASN A 107 3.78 -11.00 -1.42
C ASN A 107 2.88 -12.16 -1.88
N GLN A 108 1.74 -11.80 -2.45
CA GLN A 108 0.81 -12.68 -3.14
C GLN A 108 0.79 -12.35 -4.64
N TRP A 109 0.41 -13.29 -5.47
CA TRP A 109 0.29 -13.06 -6.89
C TRP A 109 -1.07 -12.44 -7.22
N LEU A 110 -1.06 -11.30 -7.89
CA LEU A 110 -2.25 -10.59 -8.34
C LEU A 110 -2.30 -10.58 -9.88
N PRO A 111 -3.41 -10.99 -10.50
CA PRO A 111 -3.58 -10.85 -11.94
C PRO A 111 -3.64 -9.38 -12.34
N THR A 112 -3.07 -9.05 -13.48
CA THR A 112 -3.06 -7.70 -14.03
C THR A 112 -4.03 -7.60 -15.21
N ALA A 113 -4.42 -6.39 -15.58
CA ALA A 113 -5.34 -6.13 -16.68
C ALA A 113 -4.83 -6.64 -18.05
N ILE A 114 -3.55 -6.91 -18.18
CA ILE A 114 -2.95 -7.44 -19.42
C ILE A 114 -2.74 -8.96 -19.40
N GLY A 115 -3.33 -9.68 -18.42
CA GLY A 115 -3.36 -11.13 -18.37
C GLY A 115 -2.10 -11.80 -17.81
N ASN A 116 -1.20 -11.06 -17.16
CA ASN A 116 -0.08 -11.64 -16.39
C ASN A 116 -0.29 -11.46 -14.87
N PHE A 117 0.66 -11.93 -14.07
CA PHE A 117 0.63 -11.81 -12.62
C PHE A 117 1.79 -10.95 -12.12
N LYS A 118 1.55 -10.24 -11.01
CA LYS A 118 2.60 -9.49 -10.30
C LYS A 118 2.57 -9.80 -8.81
N PRO A 119 3.73 -9.76 -8.12
CA PRO A 119 3.77 -9.86 -6.68
C PRO A 119 3.24 -8.56 -6.04
N THR A 120 2.34 -8.69 -5.07
CA THR A 120 1.62 -7.59 -4.42
C THR A 120 1.53 -7.88 -2.93
N CYS A 121 1.75 -6.86 -2.10
CA CYS A 121 1.77 -6.99 -0.65
C CYS A 121 0.35 -7.01 -0.06
N LEU A 122 -0.44 -5.97 -0.33
CA LEU A 122 -1.80 -5.81 0.19
C LEU A 122 -2.77 -5.45 -0.94
N VAL A 123 -3.97 -6.02 -0.88
CA VAL A 123 -5.06 -5.71 -1.81
C VAL A 123 -6.35 -5.42 -1.06
N PRO A 124 -7.25 -4.57 -1.59
CA PRO A 124 -8.60 -4.47 -1.07
C PRO A 124 -9.27 -5.86 -1.04
N ARG A 125 -10.08 -6.13 -0.04
CA ARG A 125 -10.78 -7.43 0.08
C ARG A 125 -11.60 -7.77 -1.17
N THR A 126 -12.10 -6.77 -1.88
CA THR A 126 -12.81 -6.94 -3.15
C THR A 126 -11.95 -7.47 -4.31
N MET A 127 -10.62 -7.46 -4.14
CA MET A 127 -9.64 -7.97 -5.10
C MET A 127 -8.95 -9.24 -4.60
N ASP A 128 -9.60 -10.00 -3.72
CA ASP A 128 -9.09 -11.28 -3.23
C ASP A 128 -9.02 -12.32 -4.36
N THR A 129 -7.80 -12.63 -4.79
CA THR A 129 -7.55 -13.55 -5.90
C THR A 129 -7.70 -15.01 -5.53
N ARG A 130 -7.78 -15.36 -4.25
CA ARG A 130 -7.98 -16.76 -3.82
C ARG A 130 -9.30 -17.30 -4.35
N ALA A 131 -10.37 -16.50 -4.25
CA ALA A 131 -11.67 -16.87 -4.80
C ALA A 131 -11.63 -17.09 -6.33
N LEU A 132 -10.80 -16.32 -7.05
CA LEU A 132 -10.63 -16.48 -8.50
C LEU A 132 -9.86 -17.75 -8.86
N LEU A 133 -8.81 -18.09 -8.10
CA LEU A 133 -7.95 -19.25 -8.36
C LEU A 133 -8.66 -20.58 -8.01
N ASP A 134 -9.58 -20.54 -7.04
CA ASP A 134 -10.33 -21.70 -6.58
C ASP A 134 -11.69 -21.86 -7.32
N ALA A 135 -12.06 -20.92 -8.20
CA ALA A 135 -13.34 -20.93 -8.89
C ALA A 135 -13.35 -21.94 -10.04
N GLU A 136 -14.31 -22.88 -10.04
CA GLU A 136 -14.58 -23.76 -11.17
C GLU A 136 -15.31 -23.03 -12.32
N ASN A 137 -16.11 -22.02 -11.99
CA ASN A 137 -16.87 -21.22 -12.95
C ASN A 137 -16.75 -19.74 -12.63
N ILE A 138 -16.49 -18.92 -13.64
CA ILE A 138 -16.35 -17.48 -13.52
C ILE A 138 -17.37 -16.82 -14.44
N LEU A 139 -18.23 -15.96 -13.85
CA LEU A 139 -19.14 -15.09 -14.62
C LEU A 139 -18.47 -13.75 -14.85
N VAL A 140 -18.27 -13.40 -16.11
CA VAL A 140 -17.83 -12.06 -16.52
C VAL A 140 -19.04 -11.27 -16.99
N VAL A 141 -19.30 -10.13 -16.33
CA VAL A 141 -20.40 -9.23 -16.69
C VAL A 141 -19.78 -7.98 -17.31
N GLY A 142 -20.16 -7.67 -18.57
CA GLY A 142 -19.72 -6.50 -19.32
C GLY A 142 -20.84 -5.46 -19.46
#